data_f5285f76f5c4979d1a9acee8df7a2de6
#
_entry.id   f5285f76f5c4979d1a9acee8df7a2de6
#
_cell.length_a   1.000
_cell.length_b   1.000
_cell.length_c   1.000
_cell.angle_alpha   90.00
_cell.angle_beta   90.00
_cell.angle_gamma   90.00
#
_symmetry.space_group_name_H-M   'P 1'
#
loop_
_entity.id
_entity.type
_entity.pdbx_description
1 polymer ?
#
loop_
_entity_poly.entity_id
_entity_poly.type
_entity_poly.pdbx_seq_one_letter_code
_entity_poly.pdbx_strand_id
1 'polypeptide(L)'
;MMFAMRLCKEVGCKMRAWSGGVCKNHIPKKALKATLKPVNNTDKILKMQEFFLGIWKNRPHKSEISGESLGSEAMSTYFHHILPKEKYPKACFDEENIILLTLDEHTNVESDMYKYPQVNKRREQLKLKYEIE
;
A
#
# COMPACT_ATOMS: atom_id res chain seq x y z
N MET A 1 -6.75 0.02 -55.63
CA MET A 1 -6.97 1.15 -54.76
C MET A 1 -5.88 1.23 -53.70
N MET A 2 -5.19 2.30 -53.68
CA MET A 2 -4.16 2.45 -52.66
C MET A 2 -4.76 2.89 -51.35
N PHE A 3 -4.53 2.11 -50.35
CA PHE A 3 -4.78 2.58 -49.00
C PHE A 3 -3.82 3.74 -48.75
N ALA A 4 -4.35 4.93 -48.68
CA ALA A 4 -3.56 6.08 -48.26
C ALA A 4 -3.05 5.79 -46.84
N MET A 5 -1.78 5.51 -46.73
CA MET A 5 -1.16 5.43 -45.41
C MET A 5 -1.24 6.83 -44.80
N ARG A 6 -2.02 6.96 -43.75
CA ARG A 6 -2.10 8.21 -43.02
C ARG A 6 -0.77 8.49 -42.36
N LEU A 7 -0.17 9.58 -42.72
CA LEU A 7 1.03 10.07 -42.04
C LEU A 7 0.63 10.82 -40.78
N CYS A 8 1.56 10.86 -39.83
CA CYS A 8 1.39 11.64 -38.64
C CYS A 8 0.98 13.09 -38.99
N LYS A 9 -0.03 13.62 -38.33
CA LYS A 9 -0.53 14.96 -38.59
C LYS A 9 0.40 16.08 -38.10
N GLU A 10 1.42 15.74 -37.33
CA GLU A 10 2.39 16.72 -36.88
C GLU A 10 3.21 17.25 -38.05
N VAL A 11 3.38 18.57 -38.10
CA VAL A 11 4.10 19.22 -39.18
C VAL A 11 5.56 18.76 -39.22
N GLY A 12 6.00 18.34 -40.40
CA GLY A 12 7.35 17.81 -40.59
C GLY A 12 7.58 16.37 -40.21
N CYS A 13 6.59 15.72 -39.66
CA CYS A 13 6.70 14.29 -39.34
C CYS A 13 6.28 13.43 -40.53
N LYS A 14 7.20 12.57 -41.00
CA LYS A 14 6.95 11.64 -42.12
C LYS A 14 6.66 10.22 -41.62
N MET A 15 6.53 10.02 -40.34
CA MET A 15 6.24 8.73 -39.77
C MET A 15 4.79 8.30 -40.00
N ARG A 16 4.59 6.99 -40.09
CA ARG A 16 3.25 6.44 -40.23
C ARG A 16 2.40 6.75 -39.00
N ALA A 17 1.20 7.24 -39.21
CA ALA A 17 0.25 7.44 -38.13
C ALA A 17 -0.13 6.09 -37.50
N TRP A 18 -0.10 6.01 -36.18
CA TRP A 18 -0.35 4.78 -35.47
C TRP A 18 -1.72 4.81 -34.76
N SER A 19 -1.97 5.86 -34.01
CA SER A 19 -3.24 5.98 -33.28
C SER A 19 -3.65 7.46 -33.23
N GLY A 20 -4.93 7.73 -33.43
CA GLY A 20 -5.45 9.10 -33.37
C GLY A 20 -4.89 10.07 -34.42
N GLY A 21 -4.34 9.54 -35.53
CA GLY A 21 -3.76 10.36 -36.59
C GLY A 21 -2.32 10.81 -36.32
N VAL A 22 -1.67 10.29 -35.27
CA VAL A 22 -0.28 10.60 -34.92
C VAL A 22 0.52 9.31 -34.81
N CYS A 23 1.83 9.41 -35.02
CA CYS A 23 2.73 8.29 -34.81
C CYS A 23 2.97 8.08 -33.30
N LYS A 24 3.55 6.94 -32.94
CA LYS A 24 3.82 6.58 -31.54
C LYS A 24 4.65 7.63 -30.78
N ASN A 25 5.47 8.40 -31.48
CA ASN A 25 6.31 9.42 -30.87
C ASN A 25 5.57 10.74 -30.60
N HIS A 26 4.41 10.92 -31.23
CA HIS A 26 3.60 12.13 -31.11
C HIS A 26 2.27 11.89 -30.40
N ILE A 27 2.15 10.80 -29.68
CA ILE A 27 0.99 10.55 -28.84
C ILE A 27 0.90 11.66 -27.79
N PRO A 28 -0.26 12.32 -27.64
CA PRO A 28 -0.40 13.40 -26.67
C PRO A 28 -0.03 12.95 -25.26
N LYS A 29 0.80 13.72 -24.59
CA LYS A 29 1.22 13.46 -23.20
C LYS A 29 0.03 13.35 -22.24
N LYS A 30 -1.05 14.04 -22.54
CA LYS A 30 -2.28 14.00 -21.76
C LYS A 30 -2.93 12.61 -21.75
N ALA A 31 -2.87 11.90 -22.87
CA ALA A 31 -3.37 10.52 -22.97
C ALA A 31 -2.48 9.54 -22.17
N LEU A 32 -1.16 9.78 -22.17
CA LEU A 32 -0.22 9.00 -21.37
C LEU A 32 -0.46 9.18 -19.86
N LYS A 33 -0.76 10.41 -19.42
CA LYS A 33 -1.08 10.68 -18.02
C LYS A 33 -2.39 10.06 -17.57
N ALA A 34 -3.35 9.89 -18.48
CA ALA A 34 -4.62 9.24 -18.15
C ALA A 34 -4.48 7.72 -18.02
N THR A 35 -3.54 7.11 -18.75
CA THR A 35 -3.26 5.67 -18.67
C THR A 35 -2.27 5.31 -17.57
N LEU A 36 -1.34 6.20 -17.30
CA LEU A 36 -0.44 6.10 -16.16
C LEU A 36 -1.08 6.84 -14.99
N LYS A 37 -2.04 6.23 -14.35
CA LYS A 37 -2.43 6.73 -13.03
C LYS A 37 -1.17 6.76 -12.18
N PRO A 38 -0.75 7.93 -11.69
CA PRO A 38 0.34 7.96 -10.73
C PRO A 38 -0.18 7.25 -9.49
N VAL A 39 0.12 5.98 -9.38
CA VAL A 39 0.07 5.33 -8.09
C VAL A 39 1.19 6.00 -7.32
N ASN A 40 0.83 6.96 -6.50
CA ASN A 40 1.80 7.65 -5.67
C ASN A 40 2.15 6.71 -4.51
N ASN A 41 2.75 5.57 -4.87
CA ASN A 41 3.23 4.57 -3.91
C ASN A 41 4.21 5.19 -2.93
N THR A 42 4.97 6.19 -3.39
CA THR A 42 5.93 6.91 -2.56
C THR A 42 5.23 7.66 -1.42
N ASP A 43 4.14 8.38 -1.71
CA ASP A 43 3.40 9.11 -0.67
C ASP A 43 2.73 8.16 0.33
N LYS A 44 2.20 7.06 -0.14
CA LYS A 44 1.61 6.04 0.74
C LYS A 44 2.66 5.40 1.65
N ILE A 45 3.83 5.10 1.10
CA ILE A 45 4.95 4.53 1.86
C ILE A 45 5.42 5.52 2.93
N LEU A 46 5.59 6.79 2.57
CA LEU A 46 6.01 7.85 3.51
C LEU A 46 5.00 8.04 4.64
N LYS A 47 3.71 8.08 4.32
CA LYS A 47 2.63 8.20 5.31
C LYS A 47 2.63 7.01 6.27
N MET A 48 2.82 5.82 5.75
CA MET A 48 2.87 4.61 6.56
C MET A 48 4.09 4.60 7.48
N GLN A 49 5.24 5.05 6.99
CA GLN A 49 6.45 5.17 7.80
C GLN A 49 6.28 6.18 8.93
N GLU A 50 5.70 7.35 8.63
CA GLU A 50 5.41 8.38 9.65
C GLU A 50 4.43 7.85 10.71
N PHE A 51 3.41 7.13 10.28
CA PHE A 51 2.44 6.50 11.16
C PHE A 51 3.10 5.49 12.08
N PHE A 52 3.93 4.61 11.56
CA PHE A 52 4.66 3.61 12.34
C PHE A 52 5.64 4.24 13.32
N LEU A 53 6.36 5.28 12.91
CA LEU A 53 7.27 6.00 13.79
C LEU A 53 6.52 6.68 14.96
N GLY A 54 5.33 7.21 14.69
CA GLY A 54 4.47 7.76 15.74
C GLY A 54 4.07 6.71 16.78
N ILE A 55 3.69 5.53 16.33
CA ILE A 55 3.37 4.40 17.20
C ILE A 55 4.61 3.98 18.01
N TRP A 56 5.76 3.88 17.34
CA TRP A 56 7.02 3.49 17.98
C TRP A 56 7.41 4.43 19.12
N LYS A 57 7.22 5.73 18.93
CA LYS A 57 7.50 6.73 19.97
C LYS A 57 6.58 6.63 21.18
N ASN A 58 5.33 6.24 20.95
CA ASN A 58 4.28 6.25 21.97
C ASN A 58 4.10 4.93 22.72
N ARG A 59 4.71 3.86 22.23
CA ARG A 59 4.59 2.52 22.83
C ARG A 59 5.94 1.99 23.29
N PRO A 60 5.99 1.14 24.32
CA PRO A 60 7.22 0.42 24.68
C PRO A 60 7.73 -0.41 23.50
N HIS A 61 9.05 -0.47 23.32
CA HIS A 61 9.68 -1.21 22.24
C HIS A 61 9.75 -2.70 22.58
N LYS A 62 8.60 -3.29 22.77
CA LYS A 62 8.43 -4.69 23.17
C LYS A 62 7.26 -5.30 22.43
N SER A 63 7.33 -6.61 22.24
CA SER A 63 6.18 -7.35 21.75
C SER A 63 4.99 -7.16 22.69
N GLU A 64 3.83 -6.86 22.15
CA GLU A 64 2.59 -6.72 22.93
C GLU A 64 2.01 -8.08 23.34
N ILE A 65 2.57 -9.18 22.84
CA ILE A 65 2.16 -10.55 23.20
C ILE A 65 3.11 -11.14 24.25
N SER A 66 4.40 -11.22 23.92
CA SER A 66 5.41 -11.90 24.75
C SER A 66 6.21 -10.97 25.66
N GLY A 67 6.23 -9.67 25.34
CA GLY A 67 7.06 -8.71 26.06
C GLY A 67 8.53 -8.74 25.66
N GLU A 68 8.90 -9.50 24.62
CA GLU A 68 10.28 -9.53 24.13
C GLU A 68 10.69 -8.18 23.56
N SER A 69 11.93 -7.78 23.83
CA SER A 69 12.48 -6.52 23.31
C SER A 69 12.54 -6.53 21.78
N LEU A 70 12.09 -5.44 21.18
CA LEU A 70 12.16 -5.24 19.73
C LEU A 70 13.42 -4.45 19.32
N GLY A 71 14.27 -4.11 20.28
CA GLY A 71 15.49 -3.34 20.02
C GLY A 71 15.26 -1.84 20.06
N SER A 72 16.25 -1.08 19.57
CA SER A 72 16.24 0.38 19.61
C SER A 72 15.73 1.03 18.32
N GLU A 73 15.65 0.29 17.22
CA GLU A 73 15.25 0.80 15.92
C GLU A 73 13.91 0.24 15.49
N ALA A 74 13.05 1.11 14.95
CA ALA A 74 11.79 0.71 14.38
C ALA A 74 12.00 -0.02 13.06
N MET A 75 11.44 -1.21 12.94
CA MET A 75 11.43 -1.99 11.68
C MET A 75 10.00 -2.26 11.28
N SER A 76 9.72 -2.17 9.98
CA SER A 76 8.37 -2.39 9.46
C SER A 76 7.79 -3.76 9.83
N THR A 77 8.64 -4.77 10.00
CA THR A 77 8.25 -6.13 10.39
C THR A 77 7.72 -6.24 11.82
N TYR A 78 7.92 -5.23 12.65
CA TYR A 78 7.38 -5.21 14.02
C TYR A 78 5.94 -4.73 14.07
N PHE A 79 5.45 -4.08 13.03
CA PHE A 79 4.11 -3.49 12.98
C PHE A 79 3.16 -4.40 12.20
N HIS A 80 2.22 -4.99 12.92
CA HIS A 80 1.24 -5.87 12.30
C HIS A 80 -0.13 -5.20 12.26
N HIS A 81 -0.73 -5.15 11.07
CA HIS A 81 -2.12 -4.72 10.89
C HIS A 81 -3.05 -5.88 11.26
N ILE A 82 -3.81 -5.72 12.33
CA ILE A 82 -4.73 -6.76 12.81
C ILE A 82 -5.84 -6.98 11.78
N LEU A 83 -6.45 -5.89 11.28
CA LEU A 83 -7.30 -5.92 10.09
C LEU A 83 -6.42 -5.59 8.88
N PRO A 84 -6.28 -6.47 7.90
CA PRO A 84 -5.41 -6.24 6.76
C PRO A 84 -5.73 -4.93 6.04
N LYS A 85 -4.70 -4.12 5.80
CA LYS A 85 -4.86 -2.80 5.16
C LYS A 85 -5.47 -2.86 3.77
N GLU A 86 -5.22 -3.93 3.05
CA GLU A 86 -5.72 -4.14 1.69
C GLU A 86 -7.22 -4.40 1.67
N LYS A 87 -7.71 -5.13 2.67
CA LYS A 87 -9.12 -5.49 2.82
C LYS A 87 -9.91 -4.41 3.56
N TYR A 88 -9.28 -3.73 4.51
CA TYR A 88 -9.90 -2.72 5.36
C TYR A 88 -9.10 -1.42 5.33
N PRO A 89 -9.14 -0.67 4.21
CA PRO A 89 -8.32 0.55 4.09
C PRO A 89 -8.66 1.63 5.11
N LYS A 90 -9.87 1.66 5.65
CA LYS A 90 -10.26 2.60 6.70
C LYS A 90 -9.49 2.40 8.01
N ALA A 91 -9.04 1.18 8.26
CA ALA A 91 -8.32 0.82 9.48
C ALA A 91 -6.80 0.90 9.33
N CYS A 92 -6.28 1.16 8.13
CA CYS A 92 -4.83 1.07 7.90
C CYS A 92 -4.00 2.11 8.65
N PHE A 93 -4.59 3.25 9.00
CA PHE A 93 -3.95 4.30 9.79
C PHE A 93 -4.55 4.44 11.20
N ASP A 94 -5.20 3.41 11.69
CA ASP A 94 -5.73 3.38 13.04
C ASP A 94 -4.68 2.75 13.97
N GLU A 95 -4.24 3.49 14.98
CA GLU A 95 -3.27 3.00 15.96
C GLU A 95 -3.75 1.74 16.69
N GLU A 96 -5.04 1.64 16.94
CA GLU A 96 -5.63 0.46 17.59
C GLU A 96 -5.53 -0.80 16.73
N ASN A 97 -5.44 -0.62 15.41
CA ASN A 97 -5.29 -1.73 14.45
C ASN A 97 -3.86 -2.22 14.33
N ILE A 98 -2.90 -1.58 14.99
CA ILE A 98 -1.50 -1.96 14.95
C ILE A 98 -1.09 -2.60 16.26
N ILE A 99 -0.48 -3.76 16.16
CA ILE A 99 0.13 -4.46 17.29
C ILE A 99 1.62 -4.66 17.02
N LEU A 100 2.44 -4.40 18.03
CA LEU A 100 3.88 -4.62 17.94
C LEU A 100 4.19 -6.08 18.23
N LEU A 101 4.89 -6.72 17.31
CA LEU A 101 5.25 -8.13 17.38
C LEU A 101 6.71 -8.34 17.03
N THR A 102 7.31 -9.40 17.54
CA THR A 102 8.61 -9.85 17.03
C THR A 102 8.43 -10.37 15.59
N LEU A 103 9.54 -10.52 14.89
CA LEU A 103 9.50 -11.07 13.51
C LEU A 103 8.85 -12.45 13.49
N ASP A 104 9.22 -13.32 14.45
CA ASP A 104 8.65 -14.66 14.55
C ASP A 104 7.14 -14.63 14.81
N GLU A 105 6.71 -13.77 15.73
CA GLU A 105 5.29 -13.61 16.03
C GLU A 105 4.51 -13.07 14.83
N HIS A 106 5.07 -12.10 14.11
CA HIS A 106 4.45 -11.56 12.91
C HIS A 106 4.28 -12.64 11.84
N THR A 107 5.33 -13.43 11.61
CA THR A 107 5.29 -14.57 10.68
C THR A 107 4.24 -15.60 11.09
N ASN A 108 4.17 -15.91 12.38
CA ASN A 108 3.20 -16.86 12.92
C ASN A 108 1.75 -16.37 12.75
N VAL A 109 1.51 -15.08 12.98
CA VAL A 109 0.17 -14.49 12.81
C VAL A 109 -0.25 -14.51 11.33
N GLU A 110 0.68 -14.28 10.42
CA GLU A 110 0.38 -14.34 8.98
C GLU A 110 0.05 -15.75 8.50
N SER A 111 0.72 -16.75 9.04
CA SER A 111 0.43 -18.15 8.70
C SER A 111 -0.81 -18.70 9.40
N ASP A 112 -1.11 -18.24 10.62
CA ASP A 112 -2.31 -18.60 11.38
C ASP A 112 -2.80 -17.37 12.15
N MET A 113 -3.78 -16.67 11.59
CA MET A 113 -4.29 -15.43 12.17
C MET A 113 -4.98 -15.62 13.53
N TYR A 114 -5.34 -16.83 13.88
CA TYR A 114 -6.02 -17.15 15.16
C TYR A 114 -5.09 -17.70 16.23
N LYS A 115 -3.79 -17.77 15.95
CA LYS A 115 -2.81 -18.38 16.87
C LYS A 115 -2.71 -17.66 18.22
N TYR A 116 -2.82 -16.33 18.23
CA TYR A 116 -2.66 -15.53 19.44
C TYR A 116 -3.99 -14.99 19.95
N PRO A 117 -4.44 -15.39 21.14
CA PRO A 117 -5.72 -14.91 21.70
C PRO A 117 -5.78 -13.39 21.86
N GLN A 118 -4.67 -12.73 22.20
CA GLN A 118 -4.61 -11.27 22.35
C GLN A 118 -4.92 -10.56 21.02
N VAL A 119 -4.40 -11.07 19.92
CA VAL A 119 -4.68 -10.55 18.58
C VAL A 119 -6.13 -10.76 18.21
N ASN A 120 -6.66 -11.95 18.50
CA ASN A 120 -8.06 -12.30 18.21
C ASN A 120 -9.02 -11.37 18.96
N LYS A 121 -8.76 -11.11 20.23
CA LYS A 121 -9.57 -10.21 21.05
C LYS A 121 -9.60 -8.81 20.47
N ARG A 122 -8.44 -8.27 20.09
CA ARG A 122 -8.35 -6.94 19.47
C ARG A 122 -9.04 -6.91 18.12
N ARG A 123 -8.94 -7.99 17.35
CA ARG A 123 -9.62 -8.10 16.05
C ARG A 123 -11.13 -7.99 16.21
N GLU A 124 -11.71 -8.69 17.18
CA GLU A 124 -13.15 -8.62 17.44
C GLU A 124 -13.57 -7.22 17.88
N GLN A 125 -12.79 -6.55 18.72
CA GLN A 125 -13.04 -5.18 19.12
C GLN A 125 -13.00 -4.22 17.93
N LEU A 126 -12.05 -4.39 17.02
CA LEU A 126 -11.92 -3.59 15.80
C LEU A 126 -13.08 -3.84 14.83
N LYS A 127 -13.52 -5.07 14.71
CA LYS A 127 -14.69 -5.41 13.90
C LYS A 127 -15.94 -4.69 14.40
N LEU A 128 -16.13 -4.63 15.71
CA LEU A 128 -17.24 -3.88 16.32
C LEU A 128 -17.09 -2.39 16.05
N LYS A 129 -15.88 -1.84 16.16
CA LYS A 129 -15.60 -0.42 15.91
C LYS A 129 -15.94 -0.01 14.49
N TYR A 130 -15.65 -0.86 13.52
CA TYR A 130 -15.88 -0.59 12.09
C TYR A 130 -17.16 -1.23 11.55
N GLU A 131 -17.99 -1.79 12.42
CA GLU A 131 -19.24 -2.46 12.04
C GLU A 131 -19.04 -3.55 10.98
N ILE A 132 -17.99 -4.34 11.15
CA ILE A 132 -17.63 -5.46 10.26
C ILE A 132 -18.16 -6.76 10.85
N GLU A 133 -18.79 -7.56 10.01
CA GLU A 133 -19.25 -8.90 10.40
C GLU A 133 -18.13 -9.94 10.35
#